data_239d3fb81edc06a0816305d9a42aa61c
#
_entry.id   239d3fb81edc06a0816305d9a42aa61c
#
_cell.length_a   1.000
_cell.length_b   1.000
_cell.length_c   1.000
_cell.angle_alpha   90.00
_cell.angle_beta   90.00
_cell.angle_gamma   90.00
#
_symmetry.space_group_name_H-M   'P 1'
#
loop_
_entity.id
_entity.type
_entity.pdbx_description
1 polymer ?
#
loop_
_entity_poly.entity_id
_entity_poly.type
_entity_poly.pdbx_seq_one_letter_code
_entity_poly.pdbx_strand_id
1 'polypeptide(L)'
;MENTVPNFSIDLTGQVAFVTGASSGLGYRFAKVLAKCGAKVAISARRIEKLEALAEEIRNDGGECTVVPIDMVDRESIRAAVQSVENELGTIDTLINNAGIPDAQWAIKQSDELIDNVIGTNLTGPYLLSIEVAKRLIEKNMPGRMVNIASIAAYNTTPQSAASLYLSLIHISEPTRRLI
;
A
#
# COMPACT_ATOMS: atom_id res chain seq x y z
N MET A 1 0.91 -39.11 17.31
CA MET A 1 1.16 -38.40 16.05
C MET A 1 1.34 -36.92 16.38
N GLU A 2 2.55 -36.46 16.41
CA GLU A 2 2.84 -35.04 16.59
C GLU A 2 2.31 -34.29 15.38
N ASN A 3 1.40 -33.35 15.63
CA ASN A 3 0.89 -32.44 14.61
C ASN A 3 2.01 -31.42 14.31
N THR A 4 2.96 -31.79 13.46
CA THR A 4 3.96 -30.86 12.95
C THR A 4 3.27 -29.93 11.95
N VAL A 5 2.80 -28.80 12.44
CA VAL A 5 2.40 -27.69 11.56
C VAL A 5 3.65 -27.31 10.75
N PRO A 6 3.57 -27.27 9.41
CA PRO A 6 4.72 -26.85 8.61
C PRO A 6 5.19 -25.49 9.10
N ASN A 7 6.47 -25.40 9.47
CA ASN A 7 7.06 -24.13 9.90
C ASN A 7 7.34 -23.30 8.65
N PHE A 8 6.39 -22.46 8.25
CA PHE A 8 6.59 -21.49 7.19
C PHE A 8 7.38 -20.30 7.77
N SER A 9 8.70 -20.40 7.74
CA SER A 9 9.54 -19.22 7.97
C SER A 9 9.68 -18.45 6.66
N ILE A 10 9.18 -17.23 6.63
CA ILE A 10 9.40 -16.28 5.54
C ILE A 10 10.57 -15.40 5.98
N ASP A 11 11.65 -15.41 5.21
CA ASP A 11 12.80 -14.53 5.41
C ASP A 11 12.81 -13.47 4.30
N LEU A 12 12.67 -12.20 4.71
CA LEU A 12 12.71 -11.02 3.85
C LEU A 12 13.95 -10.16 4.12
N THR A 13 14.97 -10.74 4.76
CA THR A 13 16.21 -10.02 5.07
C THR A 13 16.84 -9.46 3.78
N GLY A 14 17.19 -8.18 3.83
CA GLY A 14 17.75 -7.45 2.69
C GLY A 14 16.72 -6.91 1.70
N GLN A 15 15.43 -7.21 1.86
CA GLN A 15 14.37 -6.64 1.04
C GLN A 15 13.87 -5.30 1.60
N VAL A 16 13.44 -4.41 0.71
CA VAL A 16 12.86 -3.11 1.05
C VAL A 16 11.38 -3.10 0.68
N ALA A 17 10.53 -3.03 1.69
CA ALA A 17 9.09 -2.97 1.51
C ALA A 17 8.55 -1.56 1.71
N PHE A 18 7.71 -1.08 0.81
CA PHE A 18 7.00 0.19 0.93
C PHE A 18 5.51 -0.05 1.10
N VAL A 19 4.94 0.39 2.24
CA VAL A 19 3.53 0.19 2.59
C VAL A 19 2.80 1.52 2.66
N THR A 20 1.84 1.74 1.77
CA THR A 20 1.00 2.94 1.80
C THR A 20 -0.23 2.76 2.69
N GLY A 21 -0.71 3.85 3.31
CA GLY A 21 -1.87 3.79 4.21
C GLY A 21 -1.61 3.05 5.53
N ALA A 22 -0.37 3.08 6.02
CA ALA A 22 0.08 2.30 7.18
C ALA A 22 -0.35 2.87 8.55
N SER A 23 -1.03 4.02 8.60
CA SER A 23 -1.41 4.66 9.88
C SER A 23 -2.47 3.91 10.69
N SER A 24 -3.11 2.88 10.16
CA SER A 24 -4.11 2.04 10.84
C SER A 24 -4.48 0.79 10.02
N GLY A 25 -5.26 -0.12 10.63
CA GLY A 25 -5.91 -1.25 9.95
C GLY A 25 -4.93 -2.24 9.31
N LEU A 26 -5.19 -2.59 8.04
CA LEU A 26 -4.40 -3.59 7.32
C LEU A 26 -2.98 -3.11 7.07
N GLY A 27 -2.79 -1.85 6.64
CA GLY A 27 -1.47 -1.29 6.36
C GLY A 27 -0.55 -1.30 7.58
N TYR A 28 -1.07 -0.96 8.76
CA TYR A 28 -0.36 -1.09 10.03
C TYR A 28 0.12 -2.53 10.27
N ARG A 29 -0.77 -3.52 10.06
CA ARG A 29 -0.42 -4.93 10.25
C ARG A 29 0.59 -5.42 9.22
N PHE A 30 0.44 -5.02 7.95
CA PHE A 30 1.39 -5.38 6.90
C PHE A 30 2.79 -4.89 7.22
N ALA A 31 2.93 -3.63 7.64
CA ALA A 31 4.22 -3.06 8.02
C ALA A 31 4.89 -3.87 9.15
N LYS A 32 4.16 -4.19 10.22
CA LYS A 32 4.69 -4.99 11.34
C LYS A 32 5.07 -6.42 10.91
N VAL A 33 4.26 -7.07 10.09
CA VAL A 33 4.55 -8.44 9.62
C VAL A 33 5.78 -8.46 8.72
N LEU A 34 5.89 -7.54 7.76
CA LEU A 34 7.03 -7.45 6.86
C LEU A 34 8.33 -7.17 7.64
N ALA A 35 8.30 -6.22 8.57
CA ALA A 35 9.44 -5.94 9.45
C ALA A 35 9.83 -7.16 10.30
N LYS A 36 8.85 -7.87 10.86
CA LYS A 36 9.10 -9.09 11.66
C LYS A 36 9.69 -10.23 10.82
N CYS A 37 9.42 -10.24 9.50
CA CYS A 37 10.05 -11.19 8.57
C CYS A 37 11.43 -10.71 8.09
N GLY A 38 11.97 -9.60 8.61
CA GLY A 38 13.33 -9.11 8.32
C GLY A 38 13.43 -8.05 7.21
N ALA A 39 12.29 -7.62 6.61
CA ALA A 39 12.32 -6.54 5.63
C ALA A 39 12.63 -5.19 6.29
N LYS A 40 13.34 -4.32 5.59
CA LYS A 40 13.38 -2.88 5.87
C LYS A 40 12.06 -2.28 5.38
N VAL A 41 11.36 -1.51 6.21
CA VAL A 41 10.00 -1.06 5.90
C VAL A 41 9.91 0.45 5.83
N ALA A 42 9.52 0.97 4.67
CA ALA A 42 9.01 2.33 4.55
C ALA A 42 7.50 2.33 4.74
N ILE A 43 7.01 3.26 5.55
CA ILE A 43 5.59 3.41 5.82
C ILE A 43 5.10 4.81 5.49
N SER A 44 3.94 4.90 4.86
CA SER A 44 3.38 6.19 4.48
C SER A 44 1.88 6.30 4.76
N ALA A 45 1.46 7.49 5.12
CA ALA A 45 0.07 7.94 5.22
C ALA A 45 0.02 9.45 5.44
N ARG A 46 -1.19 10.02 5.46
CA ARG A 46 -1.39 11.45 5.77
C ARG A 46 -1.19 11.78 7.26
N ARG A 47 -1.43 10.83 8.17
CA ARG A 47 -1.34 11.02 9.63
C ARG A 47 0.05 10.65 10.13
N ILE A 48 0.98 11.60 10.07
CA ILE A 48 2.40 11.38 10.38
C ILE A 48 2.61 10.91 11.84
N GLU A 49 1.91 11.50 12.81
CA GLU A 49 2.02 11.13 14.23
C GLU A 49 1.77 9.64 14.48
N LYS A 50 0.80 9.05 13.76
CA LYS A 50 0.50 7.62 13.85
C LYS A 50 1.55 6.76 13.16
N LEU A 51 2.20 7.28 12.13
CA LEU A 51 3.30 6.60 11.46
C LEU A 51 4.55 6.57 12.34
N GLU A 52 4.86 7.69 13.00
CA GLU A 52 6.00 7.74 13.93
C GLU A 52 5.84 6.75 15.09
N ALA A 53 4.64 6.67 15.67
CA ALA A 53 4.35 5.68 16.71
C ALA A 53 4.53 4.23 16.18
N LEU A 54 4.07 3.92 14.96
CA LEU A 54 4.28 2.61 14.34
C LEU A 54 5.75 2.34 14.04
N ALA A 55 6.47 3.35 13.54
CA ALA A 55 7.90 3.21 13.26
C ALA A 55 8.71 2.94 14.53
N GLU A 56 8.36 3.60 15.63
CA GLU A 56 8.96 3.36 16.94
C GLU A 56 8.67 1.95 17.45
N GLU A 57 7.43 1.45 17.31
CA GLU A 57 7.09 0.07 17.66
C GLU A 57 7.94 -0.93 16.87
N ILE A 58 8.06 -0.74 15.55
CA ILE A 58 8.84 -1.63 14.68
C ILE A 58 10.33 -1.61 15.06
N ARG A 59 10.89 -0.42 15.33
CA ARG A 59 12.30 -0.27 15.75
C ARG A 59 12.56 -0.90 17.11
N ASN A 60 11.64 -0.76 18.06
CA ASN A 60 11.72 -1.38 19.39
C ASN A 60 11.65 -2.92 19.31
N ASP A 61 10.93 -3.47 18.31
CA ASP A 61 10.90 -4.90 18.01
C ASP A 61 12.14 -5.38 17.23
N GLY A 62 13.13 -4.50 16.98
CA GLY A 62 14.39 -4.80 16.29
C GLY A 62 14.33 -4.69 14.76
N GLY A 63 13.24 -4.17 14.20
CA GLY A 63 13.09 -3.94 12.75
C GLY A 63 13.67 -2.59 12.30
N GLU A 64 13.89 -2.44 10.99
CA GLU A 64 14.29 -1.19 10.36
C GLU A 64 13.05 -0.54 9.70
N CYS A 65 12.72 0.70 10.10
CA CYS A 65 11.52 1.39 9.61
C CYS A 65 11.76 2.88 9.41
N THR A 66 11.28 3.42 8.28
CA THR A 66 11.26 4.86 8.00
C THR A 66 9.85 5.35 7.70
N VAL A 67 9.60 6.62 8.07
CA VAL A 67 8.33 7.31 7.78
C VAL A 67 8.51 8.22 6.59
N VAL A 68 7.70 8.01 5.55
CA VAL A 68 7.76 8.80 4.32
C VAL A 68 6.40 9.46 4.07
N PRO A 69 6.31 10.79 4.13
CA PRO A 69 5.10 11.49 3.76
C PRO A 69 4.72 11.23 2.30
N ILE A 70 3.43 11.00 2.03
CA ILE A 70 2.92 10.88 0.67
C ILE A 70 1.50 11.43 0.57
N ASP A 71 1.24 12.18 -0.49
CA ASP A 71 -0.10 12.48 -0.97
C ASP A 71 -0.34 11.71 -2.26
N MET A 72 -1.29 10.78 -2.23
CA MET A 72 -1.59 9.89 -3.37
C MET A 72 -2.24 10.62 -4.54
N VAL A 73 -2.75 11.84 -4.36
CA VAL A 73 -3.30 12.65 -5.45
C VAL A 73 -2.26 13.57 -6.10
N ASP A 74 -1.12 13.77 -5.44
CA ASP A 74 -0.03 14.60 -5.94
C ASP A 74 1.10 13.74 -6.55
N ARG A 75 1.31 13.92 -7.84
CA ARG A 75 2.34 13.19 -8.60
C ARG A 75 3.76 13.47 -8.13
N GLU A 76 4.06 14.70 -7.75
CA GLU A 76 5.39 15.07 -7.28
C GLU A 76 5.64 14.50 -5.89
N SER A 77 4.62 14.49 -5.02
CA SER A 77 4.67 13.82 -3.72
C SER A 77 4.97 12.32 -3.87
N ILE A 78 4.35 11.66 -4.84
CA ILE A 78 4.61 10.23 -5.13
C ILE A 78 6.07 10.00 -5.54
N ARG A 79 6.61 10.82 -6.46
CA ARG A 79 8.00 10.70 -6.90
C ARG A 79 8.99 10.97 -5.78
N ALA A 80 8.75 12.04 -5.01
CA ALA A 80 9.56 12.40 -3.85
C ALA A 80 9.57 11.29 -2.79
N ALA A 81 8.43 10.68 -2.54
CA ALA A 81 8.32 9.57 -1.59
C ALA A 81 9.16 8.36 -2.02
N VAL A 82 9.09 7.95 -3.29
CA VAL A 82 9.92 6.84 -3.80
C VAL A 82 11.41 7.17 -3.67
N GLN A 83 11.80 8.40 -4.02
CA GLN A 83 13.19 8.82 -3.90
C GLN A 83 13.67 8.84 -2.44
N SER A 84 12.83 9.28 -1.50
CA SER A 84 13.16 9.27 -0.08
C SER A 84 13.38 7.85 0.44
N VAL A 85 12.50 6.91 0.10
CA VAL A 85 12.68 5.50 0.47
C VAL A 85 14.00 4.95 -0.06
N GLU A 86 14.31 5.22 -1.34
CA GLU A 86 15.55 4.73 -1.94
C GLU A 86 16.82 5.29 -1.29
N ASN A 87 16.78 6.55 -0.88
CA ASN A 87 17.91 7.21 -0.20
C ASN A 87 18.14 6.63 1.21
N GLU A 88 17.08 6.24 1.90
CA GLU A 88 17.16 5.80 3.30
C GLU A 88 17.34 4.29 3.44
N LEU A 89 16.57 3.49 2.67
CA LEU A 89 16.51 2.04 2.84
C LEU A 89 17.07 1.26 1.64
N GLY A 90 17.10 1.89 0.48
CA GLY A 90 17.49 1.25 -0.77
C GLY A 90 16.32 1.03 -1.72
N THR A 91 16.56 0.30 -2.80
CA THR A 91 15.56 0.08 -3.87
C THR A 91 14.36 -0.68 -3.36
N ILE A 92 13.17 -0.13 -3.59
CA ILE A 92 11.91 -0.78 -3.23
C ILE A 92 11.71 -2.02 -4.11
N ASP A 93 11.75 -3.19 -3.52
CA ASP A 93 11.46 -4.46 -4.22
C ASP A 93 10.07 -5.01 -3.92
N THR A 94 9.44 -4.55 -2.84
CA THR A 94 8.11 -4.97 -2.42
C THR A 94 7.22 -3.75 -2.16
N LEU A 95 6.19 -3.56 -3.00
CA LEU A 95 5.23 -2.46 -2.86
C LEU A 95 3.87 -2.98 -2.42
N ILE A 96 3.33 -2.41 -1.34
CA ILE A 96 1.96 -2.67 -0.87
C ILE A 96 1.12 -1.40 -1.05
N ASN A 97 0.37 -1.34 -2.12
CA ASN A 97 -0.63 -0.30 -2.36
C ASN A 97 -1.88 -0.60 -1.51
N ASN A 98 -1.91 -0.01 -0.32
CA ASN A 98 -3.00 -0.20 0.64
C ASN A 98 -3.71 1.12 0.99
N ALA A 99 -3.13 2.27 0.67
CA ALA A 99 -3.82 3.54 0.86
C ALA A 99 -5.14 3.58 0.09
N GLY A 100 -6.20 3.98 0.78
CA GLY A 100 -7.51 4.11 0.16
C GLY A 100 -8.46 4.92 1.03
N ILE A 101 -9.43 5.55 0.41
CA ILE A 101 -10.51 6.30 1.06
C ILE A 101 -11.87 5.82 0.53
N PRO A 102 -12.88 5.73 1.39
CA PRO A 102 -14.25 5.43 0.96
C PRO A 102 -14.92 6.66 0.36
N ASP A 103 -15.96 6.41 -0.44
CA ASP A 103 -16.88 7.43 -0.93
C ASP A 103 -18.26 7.34 -0.25
N ALA A 104 -18.33 7.30 1.05
CA ALA A 104 -19.55 7.03 1.85
C ALA A 104 -20.70 8.04 1.64
N GLN A 105 -21.00 8.41 0.41
CA GLN A 105 -22.07 9.31 0.00
C GLN A 105 -22.87 8.73 -1.19
N TRP A 106 -24.17 9.06 -1.25
CA TRP A 106 -24.98 8.74 -2.41
C TRP A 106 -24.40 9.42 -3.67
N ALA A 107 -24.34 8.71 -4.79
CA ALA A 107 -23.74 9.22 -6.03
C ALA A 107 -24.21 10.62 -6.43
N ILE A 108 -25.51 10.88 -6.28
CA ILE A 108 -26.12 12.19 -6.58
C ILE A 108 -25.73 13.34 -5.62
N LYS A 109 -25.01 13.02 -4.55
CA LYS A 109 -24.54 13.98 -3.53
C LYS A 109 -23.02 14.10 -3.49
N GLN A 110 -22.31 13.36 -4.32
CA GLN A 110 -20.85 13.44 -4.38
C GLN A 110 -20.43 14.75 -5.05
N SER A 111 -19.50 15.45 -4.43
CA SER A 111 -18.87 16.62 -5.04
C SER A 111 -17.76 16.18 -6.00
N ASP A 112 -17.42 17.03 -6.96
CA ASP A 112 -16.30 16.81 -7.88
C ASP A 112 -15.00 16.59 -7.12
N GLU A 113 -14.74 17.34 -6.05
CA GLU A 113 -13.59 17.19 -5.18
C GLU A 113 -13.51 15.80 -4.52
N LEU A 114 -14.67 15.28 -4.03
CA LEU A 114 -14.71 13.93 -3.47
C LEU A 114 -14.40 12.88 -4.54
N ILE A 115 -14.98 13.03 -5.72
CA ILE A 115 -14.75 12.13 -6.86
C ILE A 115 -13.27 12.12 -7.23
N ASP A 116 -12.66 13.29 -7.43
CA ASP A 116 -11.24 13.41 -7.77
C ASP A 116 -10.33 12.81 -6.69
N ASN A 117 -10.63 13.07 -5.42
CA ASN A 117 -9.86 12.52 -4.30
C ASN A 117 -9.97 10.99 -4.22
N VAL A 118 -11.15 10.42 -4.45
CA VAL A 118 -11.34 8.96 -4.42
C VAL A 118 -10.62 8.30 -5.59
N ILE A 119 -10.78 8.81 -6.81
CA ILE A 119 -10.07 8.31 -8.00
C ILE A 119 -8.56 8.48 -7.84
N GLY A 120 -8.12 9.66 -7.40
CA GLY A 120 -6.71 9.97 -7.17
C GLY A 120 -6.07 9.02 -6.17
N THR A 121 -6.70 8.85 -5.01
CA THR A 121 -6.15 8.04 -3.92
C THR A 121 -6.22 6.54 -4.21
N ASN A 122 -7.34 6.05 -4.76
CA ASN A 122 -7.59 4.60 -4.85
C ASN A 122 -7.16 3.98 -6.19
N LEU A 123 -6.98 4.77 -7.24
CA LEU A 123 -6.64 4.28 -8.58
C LEU A 123 -5.40 4.93 -9.16
N THR A 124 -5.45 6.25 -9.41
CA THR A 124 -4.39 6.95 -10.13
C THR A 124 -3.07 6.95 -9.33
N GLY A 125 -3.14 7.23 -8.04
CA GLY A 125 -1.97 7.26 -7.16
C GLY A 125 -1.24 5.92 -7.07
N PRO A 126 -1.92 4.80 -6.71
CA PRO A 126 -1.32 3.47 -6.69
C PRO A 126 -0.73 3.06 -8.05
N TYR A 127 -1.39 3.40 -9.14
CA TYR A 127 -0.90 3.13 -10.49
C TYR A 127 0.39 3.89 -10.78
N LEU A 128 0.43 5.19 -10.49
CA LEU A 128 1.64 6.02 -10.67
C LEU A 128 2.78 5.56 -9.75
N LEU A 129 2.49 5.24 -8.50
CA LEU A 129 3.48 4.73 -7.57
C LEU A 129 4.08 3.41 -8.06
N SER A 130 3.23 2.52 -8.58
CA SER A 130 3.67 1.26 -9.18
C SER A 130 4.60 1.49 -10.39
N ILE A 131 4.28 2.46 -11.26
CA ILE A 131 5.13 2.85 -12.40
C ILE A 131 6.48 3.37 -11.90
N GLU A 132 6.50 4.24 -10.91
CA GLU A 132 7.75 4.83 -10.39
C GLU A 132 8.65 3.76 -9.76
N VAL A 133 8.09 2.80 -9.02
CA VAL A 133 8.84 1.66 -8.47
C VAL A 133 9.32 0.73 -9.61
N ALA A 134 8.43 0.40 -10.55
CA ALA A 134 8.78 -0.49 -11.66
C ALA A 134 9.93 0.06 -12.52
N LYS A 135 9.94 1.36 -12.82
CA LYS A 135 11.05 2.00 -13.57
C LYS A 135 12.40 1.72 -12.90
N ARG A 136 12.49 1.93 -11.58
CA ARG A 136 13.72 1.72 -10.81
C ARG A 136 14.17 0.27 -10.77
N LEU A 137 13.22 -0.65 -10.65
CA LEU A 137 13.51 -2.09 -10.70
C LEU A 137 14.04 -2.51 -12.07
N ILE A 138 13.42 -2.00 -13.16
CA ILE A 138 13.86 -2.28 -14.53
C ILE A 138 15.25 -1.70 -14.78
N GLU A 139 15.49 -0.44 -14.42
CA GLU A 139 16.80 0.23 -14.58
C GLU A 139 17.92 -0.52 -13.85
N LYS A 140 17.61 -1.11 -12.68
CA LYS A 140 18.57 -1.86 -11.86
C LYS A 140 18.60 -3.35 -12.17
N ASN A 141 17.79 -3.82 -13.12
CA ASN A 141 17.61 -5.25 -13.44
C ASN A 141 17.29 -6.09 -12.19
N MET A 142 16.43 -5.58 -11.31
CA MET A 142 16.04 -6.21 -10.08
C MET A 142 14.61 -6.79 -10.17
N PRO A 143 14.35 -7.97 -9.56
CA PRO A 143 12.99 -8.46 -9.41
C PRO A 143 12.24 -7.65 -8.35
N GLY A 144 10.90 -7.57 -8.48
CA GLY A 144 10.05 -6.94 -7.49
C GLY A 144 8.66 -7.55 -7.42
N ARG A 145 7.92 -7.16 -6.40
CA ARG A 145 6.54 -7.60 -6.14
C ARG A 145 5.67 -6.40 -5.82
N MET A 146 4.48 -6.37 -6.40
CA MET A 146 3.50 -5.32 -6.14
C MET A 146 2.18 -5.95 -5.75
N VAL A 147 1.62 -5.53 -4.63
CA VAL A 147 0.34 -6.00 -4.10
C VAL A 147 -0.60 -4.81 -4.03
N ASN A 148 -1.73 -4.90 -4.73
CA ASN A 148 -2.81 -3.92 -4.65
C ASN A 148 -3.89 -4.46 -3.71
N ILE A 149 -4.22 -3.71 -2.68
CA ILE A 149 -5.29 -4.10 -1.74
C ILE A 149 -6.62 -3.61 -2.33
N ALA A 150 -7.40 -4.57 -2.81
CA ALA A 150 -8.77 -4.37 -3.25
C ALA A 150 -9.76 -4.52 -2.08
N SER A 151 -11.02 -4.80 -2.34
CA SER A 151 -12.03 -4.95 -1.30
C SER A 151 -13.01 -6.08 -1.65
N ILE A 152 -13.48 -6.78 -0.62
CA ILE A 152 -14.59 -7.74 -0.74
C ILE A 152 -15.88 -7.06 -1.22
N ALA A 153 -15.99 -5.75 -1.07
CA ALA A 153 -17.12 -4.97 -1.57
C ALA A 153 -17.31 -5.08 -3.10
N ALA A 154 -16.27 -5.51 -3.85
CA ALA A 154 -16.42 -5.84 -5.27
C ALA A 154 -17.45 -6.94 -5.54
N TYR A 155 -17.62 -7.86 -4.59
CA TYR A 155 -18.49 -9.03 -4.75
C TYR A 155 -19.76 -8.96 -3.88
N ASN A 156 -19.80 -8.09 -2.90
CA ASN A 156 -20.88 -8.04 -1.92
C ASN A 156 -21.31 -6.58 -1.67
N THR A 157 -22.36 -6.16 -2.37
CA THR A 157 -22.98 -4.85 -2.21
C THR A 157 -24.30 -4.99 -1.48
N THR A 158 -24.57 -4.10 -0.51
CA THR A 158 -25.89 -3.99 0.10
C THR A 158 -26.64 -2.80 -0.49
N PRO A 159 -27.99 -2.82 -0.58
CA PRO A 159 -28.78 -1.68 -1.05
C PRO A 159 -28.55 -0.38 -0.26
N GLN A 160 -28.01 -0.49 0.95
CA GLN A 160 -27.69 0.64 1.82
C GLN A 160 -26.26 1.17 1.62
N SER A 161 -25.45 0.51 0.80
CA SER A 161 -24.06 0.92 0.57
C SER A 161 -24.02 2.05 -0.47
N ALA A 162 -23.78 3.25 0.00
CA ALA A 162 -23.59 4.44 -0.84
C ALA A 162 -22.10 4.54 -1.25
N ALA A 163 -21.62 3.60 -2.06
CA ALA A 163 -20.20 3.49 -2.41
C ALA A 163 -19.98 3.16 -3.90
N SER A 164 -20.80 3.76 -4.77
CA SER A 164 -20.83 3.42 -6.21
C SER A 164 -19.49 3.66 -6.91
N LEU A 165 -18.83 4.76 -6.63
CA LEU A 165 -17.53 5.09 -7.21
C LEU A 165 -16.43 4.16 -6.69
N TYR A 166 -16.36 3.95 -5.38
CA TYR A 166 -15.41 3.03 -4.75
C TYR A 166 -15.54 1.61 -5.33
N LEU A 167 -16.77 1.11 -5.46
CA LEU A 167 -17.05 -0.22 -6.03
C LEU A 167 -16.59 -0.34 -7.49
N SER A 168 -16.81 0.68 -8.30
CA SER A 168 -16.34 0.71 -9.68
C SER A 168 -14.81 0.61 -9.77
N LEU A 169 -14.08 1.32 -8.91
CA LEU A 169 -12.62 1.31 -8.89
C LEU A 169 -12.04 -0.04 -8.46
N ILE A 170 -12.71 -0.79 -7.59
CA ILE A 170 -12.26 -2.11 -7.16
C ILE A 170 -12.23 -3.08 -8.35
N HIS A 171 -13.24 -3.06 -9.21
CA HIS A 171 -13.29 -3.90 -10.42
C HIS A 171 -12.18 -3.57 -11.41
N ILE A 172 -11.76 -2.31 -11.52
CA ILE A 172 -10.63 -1.91 -12.36
C ILE A 172 -9.29 -2.37 -11.79
N SER A 173 -9.20 -2.42 -10.45
CA SER A 173 -7.95 -2.77 -9.74
C SER A 173 -7.72 -4.28 -9.64
N GLU A 174 -8.70 -5.11 -9.98
CA GLU A 174 -8.52 -6.56 -9.95
C GLU A 174 -7.49 -7.03 -11.01
N PRO A 175 -6.57 -7.93 -10.62
CA PRO A 175 -5.61 -8.48 -11.56
C PRO A 175 -6.37 -9.27 -12.64
N THR A 176 -6.21 -8.87 -13.89
CA THR A 176 -6.71 -9.63 -15.02
C THR A 176 -5.99 -10.97 -15.05
N ARG A 177 -6.62 -12.04 -14.58
CA ARG A 177 -6.12 -13.39 -14.79
C ARG A 177 -6.17 -13.65 -16.31
N ARG A 178 -5.03 -13.58 -16.97
CA ARG A 178 -4.89 -14.23 -18.26
C ARG A 178 -4.96 -15.73 -17.99
N LEU A 179 -6.09 -16.33 -18.35
CA LEU A 179 -6.14 -17.77 -18.59
C LEU A 179 -5.28 -18.02 -19.85
N ILE A 180 -4.09 -18.44 -19.63
CA ILE A 180 -3.25 -19.01 -20.71
C ILE A 180 -3.54 -20.49 -20.77
#